data_6c9924b582b4856ceb070e57c7232ceb
#
_entry.id   6c9924b582b4856ceb070e57c7232ceb
#
_cell.length_a   1.000
_cell.length_b   1.000
_cell.length_c   1.000
_cell.angle_alpha   90.00
_cell.angle_beta   90.00
_cell.angle_gamma   90.00
#
_symmetry.space_group_name_H-M   'P 1'
#
loop_
_entity.id
_entity.type
_entity.pdbx_description
1 polymer ?
#
loop_
_entity_poly.entity_id
_entity_poly.type
_entity_poly.pdbx_seq_one_letter_code
_entity_poly.pdbx_strand_id
1 'polypeptide(L)'
;MDSNRMKYTHWLYGKVFQDEPIQPRTAPKAERVPSLIRTARSLENNLCNNWQSRESIFLKQAKLLANYEDDFEFYDNVVRYFPTYQFLTDRELRGYFSWRTKLRKGDIQKTSLSFAFLYIYELINQIGVSDPMDGYQKLIAFRGCYGKLDDGILPYLDRWLTDYVVYYKLDANLLADSKEVLFDRSITVLDLICEQEDAKVIYALKQLAPKWLSRSKFYAAYQSDCDAVIVRVLRKISDHYATRTKKTMVEQFFGKCSEYQTRLFDTAVFCDPLKKRNCEYALDERRIYRCKNGLWTITKHTAPLRSNAKLEDILKTIDAVMREECDYKHPIKYETDTKWMIKIIREETQSYLAEKKATEAKKIIIDYSMLSRIRQEAAVTQEKLTVDEDIEELPILEQITEPLPRASEDLHPPQSSEDCPLTAPEYRLLRCLLYEESISWIQSEGYLLSVLVDGINEKLYDTFMDSVLDDSPALIEDYIEDLKEMVEL
;
A
#
# COMPACT_ATOMS: atom_id res chain seq x y z
N MET A 1 12.28 53.28 43.18
CA MET A 1 10.97 53.47 42.54
C MET A 1 11.13 54.60 41.54
N ASP A 2 10.68 54.44 40.30
CA ASP A 2 10.61 55.40 39.20
C ASP A 2 11.61 55.31 38.03
N SER A 3 12.05 54.11 37.70
CA SER A 3 12.77 53.95 36.41
C SER A 3 11.90 53.32 35.25
N ASN A 4 10.72 52.81 35.55
CA ASN A 4 9.84 52.15 34.54
C ASN A 4 8.70 53.05 34.02
N ARG A 5 8.48 54.23 34.59
CA ARG A 5 7.41 55.13 34.13
C ARG A 5 7.85 56.05 32.98
N MET A 6 9.14 56.24 32.80
CA MET A 6 9.66 57.12 31.71
C MET A 6 9.79 56.46 30.33
N LYS A 7 9.74 55.14 30.25
CA LYS A 7 9.81 54.45 28.93
C LYS A 7 8.53 54.43 28.14
N TYR A 8 7.37 54.60 28.79
CA TYR A 8 6.07 54.59 28.10
C TYR A 8 5.60 55.94 27.59
N THR A 9 6.10 57.02 28.11
CA THR A 9 5.75 58.38 27.71
C THR A 9 6.49 58.87 26.43
N HIS A 10 7.68 58.35 26.14
CA HIS A 10 8.44 58.73 24.98
C HIS A 10 7.87 58.17 23.66
N TRP A 11 7.07 57.11 23.74
CA TRP A 11 6.43 56.49 22.56
C TRP A 11 5.16 57.23 22.12
N LEU A 12 4.51 57.97 23.00
CA LEU A 12 3.31 58.76 22.77
C LEU A 12 3.59 60.15 22.20
N TYR A 13 4.75 60.73 22.47
CA TYR A 13 5.09 62.11 22.02
C TYR A 13 5.85 62.16 20.70
N GLY A 14 6.24 61.06 20.12
CA GLY A 14 6.99 61.03 18.85
C GLY A 14 6.13 60.87 17.59
N LYS A 15 4.81 60.67 17.71
CA LYS A 15 3.92 60.61 16.54
C LYS A 15 3.31 61.99 16.30
N VAL A 16 3.76 62.65 15.24
CA VAL A 16 3.05 63.79 14.67
C VAL A 16 1.73 63.24 14.16
N PHE A 17 0.63 63.50 14.89
CA PHE A 17 -0.71 63.23 14.41
C PHE A 17 -0.98 64.26 13.33
N GLN A 18 -1.10 63.87 12.08
CA GLN A 18 -1.62 64.72 11.02
C GLN A 18 -3.13 64.86 11.33
N ASP A 19 -3.58 66.10 11.40
CA ASP A 19 -5.03 66.45 11.48
C ASP A 19 -5.70 66.14 10.13
N GLU A 20 -5.66 64.91 9.71
CA GLU A 20 -6.58 64.48 8.67
C GLU A 20 -7.94 64.20 9.33
N PRO A 21 -9.03 64.74 8.80
CA PRO A 21 -10.36 64.43 9.32
C PRO A 21 -10.53 62.91 9.26
N ILE A 22 -10.88 62.31 10.40
CA ILE A 22 -11.23 60.89 10.49
C ILE A 22 -12.37 60.70 9.48
N GLN A 23 -12.02 60.29 8.29
CA GLN A 23 -13.05 59.86 7.33
C GLN A 23 -13.85 58.76 8.06
N PRO A 24 -15.15 58.88 8.18
CA PRO A 24 -15.97 57.82 8.75
C PRO A 24 -15.59 56.61 7.92
N ARG A 25 -14.93 55.62 8.52
CA ARG A 25 -14.80 54.30 7.91
C ARG A 25 -16.21 53.94 7.55
N THR A 26 -16.55 53.95 6.27
CA THR A 26 -17.75 53.29 5.79
C THR A 26 -17.62 51.92 6.28
N ALA A 27 -18.25 51.62 7.42
CA ALA A 27 -18.28 50.26 7.97
C ALA A 27 -18.73 49.40 6.80
N PRO A 28 -17.98 48.39 6.38
CA PRO A 28 -18.37 47.51 5.31
C PRO A 28 -19.81 47.15 5.65
N LYS A 29 -20.75 47.37 4.73
CA LYS A 29 -22.18 47.08 4.95
C LYS A 29 -22.24 45.75 5.64
N ALA A 30 -22.69 45.72 6.92
CA ALA A 30 -22.69 44.48 7.70
C ALA A 30 -23.51 43.50 6.88
N GLU A 31 -22.82 42.51 6.36
CA GLU A 31 -23.40 41.52 5.46
C GLU A 31 -24.55 40.85 6.23
N ARG A 32 -25.78 40.97 5.71
CA ARG A 32 -26.95 40.47 6.44
C ARG A 32 -26.87 38.96 6.55
N VAL A 33 -26.67 38.48 7.77
CA VAL A 33 -26.73 37.05 8.06
C VAL A 33 -28.10 36.50 7.64
N PRO A 34 -28.17 35.44 6.85
CA PRO A 34 -29.43 34.83 6.42
C PRO A 34 -30.33 34.46 7.62
N SER A 35 -31.63 34.63 7.45
CA SER A 35 -32.62 34.41 8.53
C SER A 35 -32.54 33.00 9.11
N LEU A 36 -32.34 32.00 8.26
CA LEU A 36 -32.25 30.58 8.69
C LEU A 36 -31.02 30.31 9.56
N ILE A 37 -29.87 30.94 9.28
CA ILE A 37 -28.68 30.87 10.13
C ILE A 37 -28.95 31.51 11.47
N ARG A 38 -29.63 32.71 11.50
CA ARG A 38 -30.02 33.34 12.76
C ARG A 38 -30.97 32.48 13.59
N THR A 39 -31.91 31.82 12.94
CA THR A 39 -32.82 30.87 13.61
C THR A 39 -32.06 29.68 14.17
N ALA A 40 -31.08 29.12 13.42
CA ALA A 40 -30.23 28.04 13.92
C ALA A 40 -29.42 28.47 15.16
N ARG A 41 -28.89 29.72 15.19
CA ARG A 41 -28.19 30.29 16.36
C ARG A 41 -29.14 30.46 17.55
N SER A 42 -30.39 30.84 17.32
CA SER A 42 -31.35 30.99 18.43
C SER A 42 -31.69 29.68 19.11
N LEU A 43 -31.54 28.53 18.43
CA LEU A 43 -31.71 27.22 19.06
C LEU A 43 -30.67 26.97 20.18
N GLU A 44 -29.49 27.53 20.05
CA GLU A 44 -28.44 27.46 21.07
C GLU A 44 -28.86 28.25 22.34
N ASN A 45 -29.31 29.49 22.16
CA ASN A 45 -29.69 30.38 23.26
C ASN A 45 -30.89 29.85 24.06
N ASN A 46 -31.83 29.20 23.40
CA ASN A 46 -33.02 28.62 24.07
C ASN A 46 -32.71 27.34 24.84
N LEU A 47 -31.55 26.76 24.68
CA LEU A 47 -31.14 25.49 25.26
C LEU A 47 -30.23 25.62 26.50
N CYS A 48 -29.75 26.83 26.81
CA CYS A 48 -28.91 27.10 27.97
C CYS A 48 -29.58 26.75 29.32
N ASN A 49 -30.91 26.64 29.36
CA ASN A 49 -31.66 26.27 30.57
C ASN A 49 -31.89 24.76 30.74
N ASN A 50 -31.61 23.94 29.72
CA ASN A 50 -31.70 22.48 29.75
C ASN A 50 -30.37 21.90 29.37
N TRP A 51 -29.78 21.06 30.22
CA TRP A 51 -28.52 20.34 30.00
C TRP A 51 -28.57 19.46 28.74
N GLN A 52 -28.58 20.09 27.56
CA GLN A 52 -28.50 19.37 26.29
C GLN A 52 -27.05 19.25 25.89
N SER A 53 -26.69 18.04 25.41
CA SER A 53 -25.34 17.82 24.94
C SER A 53 -25.07 18.60 23.65
N ARG A 54 -23.85 18.98 23.43
CA ARG A 54 -23.35 19.64 22.23
C ARG A 54 -23.81 18.93 20.93
N GLU A 55 -23.78 17.60 20.95
CA GLU A 55 -24.21 16.74 19.84
C GLU A 55 -25.73 16.89 19.57
N SER A 56 -26.53 17.03 20.63
CA SER A 56 -27.99 17.25 20.49
C SER A 56 -28.30 18.59 19.87
N ILE A 57 -27.60 19.65 20.24
CA ILE A 57 -27.74 20.98 19.64
C ILE A 57 -27.32 20.94 18.16
N PHE A 58 -26.16 20.35 17.88
CA PHE A 58 -25.69 20.15 16.52
C PHE A 58 -26.74 19.45 15.64
N LEU A 59 -27.32 18.34 16.11
CA LEU A 59 -28.32 17.59 15.37
C LEU A 59 -29.57 18.43 15.06
N LYS A 60 -30.05 19.25 16.02
CA LYS A 60 -31.21 20.14 15.81
C LYS A 60 -30.92 21.21 14.77
N GLN A 61 -29.75 21.85 14.87
CA GLN A 61 -29.32 22.85 13.89
C GLN A 61 -29.12 22.22 12.51
N ALA A 62 -28.50 21.01 12.43
CA ALA A 62 -28.27 20.30 11.21
C ALA A 62 -29.56 19.90 10.48
N LYS A 63 -30.59 19.45 11.24
CA LYS A 63 -31.93 19.18 10.68
C LYS A 63 -32.59 20.43 10.10
N LEU A 64 -32.50 21.57 10.79
CA LEU A 64 -33.03 22.85 10.30
C LEU A 64 -32.32 23.31 9.04
N LEU A 65 -30.97 23.10 8.96
CA LEU A 65 -30.13 23.57 7.86
C LEU A 65 -29.87 22.48 6.80
N ALA A 66 -30.58 21.33 6.87
CA ALA A 66 -30.32 20.18 6.01
C ALA A 66 -30.35 20.54 4.50
N ASN A 67 -31.34 21.33 4.09
CA ASN A 67 -31.56 21.76 2.70
C ASN A 67 -31.13 23.21 2.44
N TYR A 68 -30.43 23.84 3.38
CA TYR A 68 -29.95 25.19 3.19
C TYR A 68 -28.81 25.22 2.17
N GLU A 69 -28.90 26.09 1.17
CA GLU A 69 -27.87 26.36 0.17
C GLU A 69 -27.35 27.79 0.33
N ASP A 70 -26.08 28.02 0.05
CA ASP A 70 -25.48 29.35 0.03
C ASP A 70 -24.49 29.40 -1.18
N ASP A 71 -24.21 30.64 -1.63
CA ASP A 71 -23.25 30.96 -2.71
C ASP A 71 -22.18 31.93 -2.23
N PHE A 72 -22.04 32.09 -0.93
CA PHE A 72 -21.11 33.01 -0.30
C PHE A 72 -19.65 32.67 -0.63
N GLU A 73 -18.92 33.65 -1.12
CA GLU A 73 -17.50 33.51 -1.38
C GLU A 73 -16.70 33.54 -0.08
N PHE A 74 -15.95 32.43 0.15
CA PHE A 74 -15.18 32.23 1.35
C PHE A 74 -13.85 31.55 1.01
N TYR A 75 -12.75 32.15 1.43
CA TYR A 75 -11.39 31.70 1.07
C TYR A 75 -10.51 31.44 2.30
N ASP A 76 -11.00 31.71 3.51
CA ASP A 76 -10.21 31.56 4.73
C ASP A 76 -10.10 30.07 5.12
N ASN A 77 -8.93 29.69 5.68
CA ASN A 77 -8.74 28.35 6.20
C ASN A 77 -9.32 28.24 7.63
N VAL A 78 -10.22 27.30 7.83
CA VAL A 78 -10.91 27.06 9.12
C VAL A 78 -10.28 25.89 9.84
N VAL A 79 -9.71 26.11 11.02
CA VAL A 79 -9.15 25.07 11.86
C VAL A 79 -9.93 25.01 13.18
N ARG A 80 -10.68 23.92 13.38
CA ARG A 80 -11.47 23.66 14.58
C ARG A 80 -11.36 22.20 14.98
N TYR A 81 -11.23 21.97 16.26
CA TYR A 81 -11.26 20.63 16.85
C TYR A 81 -12.72 20.23 17.12
N PHE A 82 -13.20 19.11 16.58
CA PHE A 82 -14.61 18.71 16.61
C PHE A 82 -15.55 19.81 16.11
N PRO A 83 -15.49 20.21 14.83
CA PRO A 83 -16.27 21.31 14.29
C PRO A 83 -17.76 21.03 14.43
N THR A 84 -18.51 22.04 14.88
CA THR A 84 -19.97 22.09 14.86
C THR A 84 -20.38 23.47 14.39
N TYR A 85 -21.63 23.66 14.01
CA TYR A 85 -22.11 24.98 13.56
C TYR A 85 -21.90 26.08 14.59
N GLN A 86 -21.91 25.73 15.89
CA GLN A 86 -21.68 26.66 17.00
C GLN A 86 -20.30 27.28 17.02
N PHE A 87 -19.29 26.49 16.61
CA PHE A 87 -17.89 26.94 16.64
C PHE A 87 -17.46 27.70 15.41
N LEU A 88 -18.33 27.79 14.41
CA LEU A 88 -18.09 28.58 13.20
C LEU A 88 -18.68 29.96 13.38
N THR A 89 -17.99 31.00 12.96
CA THR A 89 -18.56 32.33 12.78
C THR A 89 -19.65 32.29 11.69
N ASP A 90 -20.50 33.32 11.59
CA ASP A 90 -21.53 33.35 10.55
C ASP A 90 -20.93 33.33 9.13
N ARG A 91 -19.78 33.97 8.93
CA ARG A 91 -19.05 33.93 7.65
C ARG A 91 -18.49 32.54 7.34
N GLU A 92 -17.84 31.89 8.31
CA GLU A 92 -17.33 30.52 8.18
C GLU A 92 -18.49 29.54 7.90
N LEU A 93 -19.63 29.73 8.57
CA LEU A 93 -20.79 28.88 8.38
C LEU A 93 -21.40 29.05 6.97
N ARG A 94 -21.49 30.28 6.47
CA ARG A 94 -21.88 30.53 5.07
C ARG A 94 -20.90 29.93 4.09
N GLY A 95 -19.60 30.07 4.34
CA GLY A 95 -18.54 29.42 3.56
C GLY A 95 -18.66 27.91 3.51
N TYR A 96 -18.96 27.29 4.66
CA TYR A 96 -19.23 25.85 4.73
C TYR A 96 -20.44 25.47 3.86
N PHE A 97 -21.55 26.18 3.96
CA PHE A 97 -22.74 25.87 3.18
C PHE A 97 -22.57 26.11 1.68
N SER A 98 -21.81 27.12 1.30
CA SER A 98 -21.45 27.36 -0.11
C SER A 98 -20.61 26.18 -0.66
N TRP A 99 -19.59 25.74 0.08
CA TRP A 99 -18.82 24.57 -0.28
C TRP A 99 -19.67 23.29 -0.32
N ARG A 100 -20.54 23.07 0.70
CA ARG A 100 -21.44 21.93 0.75
C ARG A 100 -22.43 21.92 -0.42
N THR A 101 -22.93 23.07 -0.82
CA THR A 101 -23.83 23.24 -1.97
C THR A 101 -23.14 22.79 -3.26
N LYS A 102 -21.91 23.23 -3.50
CA LYS A 102 -21.08 22.80 -4.64
C LYS A 102 -20.83 21.29 -4.61
N LEU A 103 -20.40 20.77 -3.46
CA LEU A 103 -20.15 19.35 -3.26
C LEU A 103 -21.37 18.49 -3.59
N ARG A 104 -22.57 18.87 -3.13
CA ARG A 104 -23.82 18.16 -3.41
C ARG A 104 -24.26 18.24 -4.87
N LYS A 105 -23.81 19.24 -5.61
CA LYS A 105 -23.99 19.39 -7.06
C LYS A 105 -22.91 18.68 -7.88
N GLY A 106 -21.98 17.98 -7.22
CA GLY A 106 -20.91 17.20 -7.88
C GLY A 106 -19.60 17.97 -8.09
N ASP A 107 -19.51 19.24 -7.69
CA ASP A 107 -18.28 20.03 -7.74
C ASP A 107 -17.50 19.83 -6.43
N ILE A 108 -16.54 18.90 -6.47
CA ILE A 108 -15.74 18.48 -5.31
C ILE A 108 -14.45 19.29 -5.26
N GLN A 109 -14.43 20.30 -4.41
CA GLN A 109 -13.27 21.17 -4.21
C GLN A 109 -12.60 20.88 -2.87
N LYS A 110 -11.25 21.00 -2.84
CA LYS A 110 -10.50 20.94 -1.58
C LYS A 110 -10.94 22.05 -0.65
N THR A 111 -11.14 21.73 0.62
CA THR A 111 -11.50 22.67 1.68
C THR A 111 -10.70 22.36 2.94
N SER A 112 -10.93 23.11 4.02
CA SER A 112 -10.34 22.79 5.31
C SER A 112 -10.85 21.45 5.86
N LEU A 113 -10.00 20.72 6.57
CA LEU A 113 -10.40 19.48 7.23
C LEU A 113 -11.60 19.67 8.16
N SER A 114 -11.75 20.85 8.78
CA SER A 114 -12.90 21.17 9.62
C SER A 114 -14.21 21.11 8.85
N PHE A 115 -14.25 21.62 7.62
CA PHE A 115 -15.45 21.55 6.78
C PHE A 115 -15.71 20.12 6.30
N ALA A 116 -14.65 19.40 5.93
CA ALA A 116 -14.78 17.99 5.54
C ALA A 116 -15.34 17.14 6.68
N PHE A 117 -14.82 17.28 7.90
CA PHE A 117 -15.36 16.58 9.08
C PHE A 117 -16.79 16.99 9.42
N LEU A 118 -17.12 18.26 9.31
CA LEU A 118 -18.50 18.73 9.56
C LEU A 118 -19.49 18.07 8.60
N TYR A 119 -19.12 17.93 7.32
CA TYR A 119 -19.93 17.21 6.34
C TYR A 119 -20.07 15.72 6.66
N ILE A 120 -18.98 15.07 7.06
CA ILE A 120 -19.04 13.67 7.51
C ILE A 120 -19.98 13.55 8.73
N TYR A 121 -19.91 14.50 9.69
CA TYR A 121 -20.82 14.52 10.86
C TYR A 121 -22.28 14.71 10.47
N GLU A 122 -22.58 15.49 9.42
CA GLU A 122 -23.94 15.54 8.87
C GLU A 122 -24.40 14.15 8.40
N LEU A 123 -23.58 13.47 7.56
CA LEU A 123 -23.94 12.17 6.99
C LEU A 123 -24.12 11.09 8.06
N ILE A 124 -23.20 11.00 9.04
CA ILE A 124 -23.32 10.00 10.11
C ILE A 124 -24.53 10.25 11.03
N ASN A 125 -25.02 11.49 11.12
CA ASN A 125 -26.23 11.86 11.85
C ASN A 125 -27.50 11.85 10.97
N GLN A 126 -27.46 11.26 9.79
CA GLN A 126 -28.59 11.14 8.83
C GLN A 126 -29.09 12.51 8.32
N ILE A 127 -28.19 13.46 8.12
CA ILE A 127 -28.53 14.77 7.57
C ILE A 127 -28.23 14.81 6.06
N GLY A 128 -29.25 15.18 5.28
CA GLY A 128 -29.11 15.23 3.80
C GLY A 128 -29.06 13.87 3.13
N VAL A 129 -29.63 12.85 3.77
CA VAL A 129 -29.75 11.48 3.27
C VAL A 129 -31.18 11.01 3.38
N SER A 130 -31.59 10.09 2.51
CA SER A 130 -32.95 9.53 2.51
C SER A 130 -33.10 8.40 3.53
N ASP A 131 -32.06 7.57 3.63
CA ASP A 131 -32.02 6.40 4.51
C ASP A 131 -30.56 6.05 4.84
N PRO A 132 -30.31 5.10 5.76
CA PRO A 132 -28.95 4.72 6.14
C PRO A 132 -28.09 4.16 4.99
N MET A 133 -28.67 3.53 3.97
CA MET A 133 -27.91 3.02 2.83
C MET A 133 -27.43 4.16 1.93
N ASP A 134 -28.30 5.16 1.65
CA ASP A 134 -27.91 6.38 0.93
C ASP A 134 -26.79 7.13 1.66
N GLY A 135 -26.90 7.22 3.01
CA GLY A 135 -25.83 7.80 3.83
C GLY A 135 -24.50 7.06 3.70
N TYR A 136 -24.51 5.74 3.72
CA TYR A 136 -23.33 4.92 3.50
C TYR A 136 -22.72 5.15 2.10
N GLN A 137 -23.54 5.16 1.06
CA GLN A 137 -23.09 5.41 -0.31
C GLN A 137 -22.45 6.78 -0.46
N LYS A 138 -23.04 7.82 0.15
CA LYS A 138 -22.48 9.18 0.16
C LYS A 138 -21.14 9.25 0.92
N LEU A 139 -21.00 8.53 2.03
CA LEU A 139 -19.73 8.44 2.76
C LEU A 139 -18.64 7.74 1.93
N ILE A 140 -18.96 6.64 1.25
CA ILE A 140 -18.03 5.94 0.35
C ILE A 140 -17.64 6.82 -0.84
N ALA A 141 -18.62 7.48 -1.47
CA ALA A 141 -18.36 8.40 -2.58
C ALA A 141 -17.45 9.57 -2.13
N PHE A 142 -17.74 10.16 -0.97
CA PHE A 142 -16.90 11.22 -0.40
C PHE A 142 -15.48 10.73 -0.08
N ARG A 143 -15.35 9.54 0.50
CA ARG A 143 -14.05 8.88 0.73
C ARG A 143 -13.25 8.74 -0.57
N GLY A 144 -13.88 8.25 -1.63
CA GLY A 144 -13.23 7.99 -2.92
C GLY A 144 -12.80 9.25 -3.67
N CYS A 145 -13.61 10.31 -3.58
CA CYS A 145 -13.37 11.56 -4.30
C CYS A 145 -12.55 12.55 -3.47
N TYR A 146 -12.99 12.88 -2.26
CA TYR A 146 -12.32 13.88 -1.42
C TYR A 146 -11.02 13.34 -0.80
N GLY A 147 -10.96 12.05 -0.47
CA GLY A 147 -9.74 11.42 0.05
C GLY A 147 -8.53 11.47 -0.90
N LYS A 148 -8.75 11.69 -2.19
CA LYS A 148 -7.68 11.97 -3.17
C LYS A 148 -7.17 13.41 -3.10
N LEU A 149 -7.99 14.34 -2.63
CA LEU A 149 -7.64 15.76 -2.46
C LEU A 149 -6.97 16.02 -1.11
N ASP A 150 -7.40 15.28 -0.09
CA ASP A 150 -6.87 15.36 1.27
C ASP A 150 -7.07 14.03 1.98
N ASP A 151 -5.97 13.30 2.19
CA ASP A 151 -5.95 11.98 2.82
C ASP A 151 -6.10 12.04 4.36
N GLY A 152 -6.03 13.22 4.95
CA GLY A 152 -6.21 13.44 6.39
C GLY A 152 -7.56 12.98 6.94
N ILE A 153 -8.59 12.83 6.07
CA ILE A 153 -9.89 12.28 6.49
C ILE A 153 -9.90 10.75 6.56
N LEU A 154 -9.04 10.06 5.80
CA LEU A 154 -9.15 8.61 5.58
C LEU A 154 -9.07 7.78 6.87
N PRO A 155 -8.12 8.02 7.81
CA PRO A 155 -8.01 7.21 9.03
C PRO A 155 -9.26 7.25 9.90
N TYR A 156 -9.96 8.39 9.90
CA TYR A 156 -11.20 8.60 10.66
C TYR A 156 -12.40 8.01 9.92
N LEU A 157 -12.51 8.30 8.63
CA LEU A 157 -13.65 7.88 7.84
C LEU A 157 -13.70 6.37 7.67
N ASP A 158 -12.56 5.69 7.49
CA ASP A 158 -12.48 4.22 7.43
C ASP A 158 -13.06 3.59 8.71
N ARG A 159 -12.71 4.13 9.88
CA ARG A 159 -13.25 3.68 11.15
C ARG A 159 -14.74 3.98 11.30
N TRP A 160 -15.17 5.20 10.97
CA TRP A 160 -16.57 5.58 11.08
C TRP A 160 -17.49 4.88 10.08
N LEU A 161 -16.99 4.43 8.94
CA LEU A 161 -17.71 3.55 8.02
C LEU A 161 -18.05 2.20 8.67
N THR A 162 -17.10 1.61 9.40
CA THR A 162 -17.36 0.39 10.19
C THR A 162 -18.41 0.67 11.27
N ASP A 163 -18.23 1.75 12.04
CA ASP A 163 -19.19 2.17 13.06
C ASP A 163 -20.58 2.43 12.48
N TYR A 164 -20.65 2.99 11.27
CA TYR A 164 -21.88 3.30 10.57
C TYR A 164 -22.65 2.03 10.19
N VAL A 165 -21.99 1.07 9.60
CA VAL A 165 -22.59 -0.24 9.24
C VAL A 165 -23.12 -0.94 10.49
N VAL A 166 -22.33 -0.97 11.56
CA VAL A 166 -22.70 -1.57 12.85
C VAL A 166 -23.89 -0.85 13.48
N TYR A 167 -23.84 0.49 13.55
CA TYR A 167 -24.84 1.30 14.23
C TYR A 167 -26.20 1.22 13.54
N TYR A 168 -26.21 1.34 12.20
CA TYR A 168 -27.44 1.31 11.41
C TYR A 168 -27.84 -0.09 10.98
N LYS A 169 -27.09 -1.14 11.38
CA LYS A 169 -27.34 -2.55 11.07
C LYS A 169 -27.45 -2.82 9.57
N LEU A 170 -26.57 -2.24 8.79
CA LEU A 170 -26.47 -2.51 7.36
C LEU A 170 -25.84 -3.88 7.10
N ASP A 171 -25.87 -4.35 5.85
CA ASP A 171 -25.27 -5.63 5.48
C ASP A 171 -23.76 -5.63 5.78
N ALA A 172 -23.28 -6.66 6.50
CA ALA A 172 -21.86 -6.83 6.83
C ALA A 172 -20.95 -7.00 5.59
N ASN A 173 -21.52 -7.44 4.47
CA ASN A 173 -20.80 -7.56 3.20
C ASN A 173 -20.30 -6.21 2.66
N LEU A 174 -20.90 -5.11 3.05
CA LEU A 174 -20.40 -3.75 2.72
C LEU A 174 -19.00 -3.48 3.25
N LEU A 175 -18.58 -4.23 4.26
CA LEU A 175 -17.26 -4.14 4.89
C LEU A 175 -16.35 -5.33 4.54
N ALA A 176 -16.70 -6.13 3.54
CA ALA A 176 -15.96 -7.34 3.17
C ALA A 176 -14.46 -7.07 2.92
N ASP A 177 -14.15 -5.89 2.37
CA ASP A 177 -12.78 -5.44 2.08
C ASP A 177 -12.20 -4.51 3.16
N SER A 178 -12.88 -4.35 4.30
CA SER A 178 -12.34 -3.57 5.41
C SER A 178 -11.16 -4.30 6.06
N LYS A 179 -10.19 -3.52 6.56
CA LYS A 179 -8.98 -4.07 7.20
C LYS A 179 -9.33 -4.97 8.38
N GLU A 180 -10.35 -4.62 9.13
CA GLU A 180 -10.83 -5.36 10.29
C GLU A 180 -11.37 -6.74 9.91
N VAL A 181 -12.24 -6.78 8.90
CA VAL A 181 -12.87 -8.04 8.44
C VAL A 181 -11.84 -8.94 7.77
N LEU A 182 -10.97 -8.38 6.92
CA LEU A 182 -9.88 -9.13 6.30
C LEU A 182 -8.92 -9.72 7.34
N PHE A 183 -8.60 -8.96 8.40
CA PHE A 183 -7.78 -9.43 9.50
C PHE A 183 -8.43 -10.59 10.25
N ASP A 184 -9.71 -10.47 10.64
CA ASP A 184 -10.42 -11.51 11.39
C ASP A 184 -10.63 -12.77 10.55
N ARG A 185 -10.97 -12.63 9.26
CA ARG A 185 -11.03 -13.75 8.31
C ARG A 185 -9.68 -14.44 8.15
N SER A 186 -8.60 -13.66 8.07
CA SER A 186 -7.25 -14.21 7.98
C SER A 186 -6.87 -15.00 9.23
N ILE A 187 -7.25 -14.53 10.41
CA ILE A 187 -7.06 -15.29 11.66
C ILE A 187 -7.89 -16.57 11.64
N THR A 188 -9.14 -16.55 11.15
CA THR A 188 -9.98 -17.75 11.03
C THR A 188 -9.35 -18.78 10.10
N VAL A 189 -8.77 -18.35 8.97
CA VAL A 189 -8.03 -19.25 8.07
C VAL A 189 -6.83 -19.89 8.77
N LEU A 190 -6.07 -19.14 9.59
CA LEU A 190 -4.96 -19.71 10.35
C LEU A 190 -5.39 -20.63 11.49
N ASP A 191 -6.56 -20.40 12.09
CA ASP A 191 -7.10 -21.27 13.14
C ASP A 191 -7.51 -22.64 12.59
N LEU A 192 -7.97 -22.67 11.33
CA LEU A 192 -8.36 -23.87 10.60
C LEU A 192 -7.31 -24.27 9.55
N ILE A 193 -6.04 -23.94 9.76
CA ILE A 193 -4.97 -24.06 8.77
C ILE A 193 -4.82 -25.48 8.18
N CYS A 194 -5.12 -26.52 8.97
CA CYS A 194 -5.03 -27.91 8.53
C CYS A 194 -6.13 -28.29 7.51
N GLU A 195 -7.24 -27.54 7.50
CA GLU A 195 -8.40 -27.79 6.63
C GLU A 195 -8.43 -26.85 5.41
N GLN A 196 -7.58 -25.85 5.39
CA GLN A 196 -7.57 -24.83 4.35
C GLN A 196 -6.62 -25.18 3.20
N GLU A 197 -6.97 -24.71 2.00
CA GLU A 197 -6.10 -24.75 0.82
C GLU A 197 -4.89 -23.81 1.00
N ASP A 198 -3.72 -24.22 0.49
CA ASP A 198 -2.47 -23.51 0.63
C ASP A 198 -2.58 -22.05 0.13
N ALA A 199 -3.24 -21.83 -1.01
CA ALA A 199 -3.43 -20.49 -1.58
C ALA A 199 -4.20 -19.56 -0.64
N LYS A 200 -5.22 -20.06 0.07
CA LYS A 200 -5.98 -19.29 1.08
C LYS A 200 -5.13 -18.95 2.29
N VAL A 201 -4.29 -19.89 2.74
CA VAL A 201 -3.35 -19.65 3.85
C VAL A 201 -2.36 -18.55 3.48
N ILE A 202 -1.75 -18.63 2.30
CA ILE A 202 -0.81 -17.61 1.83
C ILE A 202 -1.48 -16.24 1.67
N TYR A 203 -2.70 -16.19 1.14
CA TYR A 203 -3.47 -14.94 1.08
C TYR A 203 -3.70 -14.34 2.49
N ALA A 204 -4.09 -15.17 3.45
CA ALA A 204 -4.29 -14.74 4.84
C ALA A 204 -2.98 -14.21 5.46
N LEU A 205 -1.85 -14.88 5.23
CA LEU A 205 -0.54 -14.44 5.72
C LEU A 205 -0.13 -13.08 5.14
N LYS A 206 -0.40 -12.83 3.87
CA LYS A 206 -0.15 -11.52 3.22
C LYS A 206 -0.96 -10.39 3.86
N GLN A 207 -2.15 -10.67 4.39
CA GLN A 207 -2.94 -9.70 5.16
C GLN A 207 -2.36 -9.46 6.57
N LEU A 208 -1.81 -10.49 7.19
CA LEU A 208 -1.31 -10.45 8.57
C LEU A 208 0.15 -9.98 8.69
N ALA A 209 0.98 -10.22 7.66
CA ALA A 209 2.39 -9.86 7.63
C ALA A 209 2.82 -9.27 6.26
N PRO A 210 2.16 -8.21 5.75
CA PRO A 210 2.37 -7.75 4.37
C PRO A 210 3.77 -7.18 4.12
N LYS A 211 4.39 -6.55 5.13
CA LYS A 211 5.68 -5.87 4.96
C LYS A 211 6.82 -6.84 4.69
N TRP A 212 6.78 -8.01 5.34
CA TRP A 212 7.90 -8.94 5.23
C TRP A 212 7.86 -9.72 3.91
N LEU A 213 6.71 -10.29 3.56
CA LEU A 213 6.56 -11.09 2.33
C LEU A 213 6.90 -10.31 1.06
N SER A 214 6.70 -9.00 1.06
CA SER A 214 6.99 -8.12 -0.09
C SER A 214 8.44 -7.64 -0.18
N ARG A 215 9.26 -7.83 0.86
CA ARG A 215 10.64 -7.28 0.93
C ARG A 215 11.75 -8.29 0.72
N SER A 216 11.47 -9.59 0.77
CA SER A 216 12.49 -10.62 0.59
C SER A 216 12.73 -10.88 -0.90
N LYS A 217 13.92 -10.52 -1.42
CA LYS A 217 14.35 -10.87 -2.78
C LYS A 217 14.36 -12.40 -2.98
N PHE A 218 14.79 -13.16 -1.97
CA PHE A 218 14.75 -14.62 -2.00
C PHE A 218 13.32 -15.15 -2.15
N TYR A 219 12.38 -14.63 -1.36
CA TYR A 219 10.97 -15.00 -1.49
C TYR A 219 10.42 -14.70 -2.89
N ALA A 220 10.75 -13.54 -3.48
CA ALA A 220 10.33 -13.20 -4.83
C ALA A 220 10.88 -14.18 -5.90
N ALA A 221 12.13 -14.60 -5.76
CA ALA A 221 12.75 -15.54 -6.69
C ALA A 221 12.25 -17.00 -6.55
N TYR A 222 11.96 -17.42 -5.32
CA TYR A 222 11.57 -18.81 -4.99
C TYR A 222 10.17 -18.90 -4.38
N GLN A 223 9.23 -18.05 -4.84
CA GLN A 223 7.92 -17.88 -4.22
C GLN A 223 7.15 -19.18 -4.03
N SER A 224 7.08 -20.03 -5.06
CA SER A 224 6.33 -21.29 -5.01
C SER A 224 6.86 -22.24 -3.93
N ASP A 225 8.19 -22.34 -3.81
CA ASP A 225 8.84 -23.21 -2.83
C ASP A 225 8.67 -22.65 -1.42
N CYS A 226 8.85 -21.32 -1.28
CA CYS A 226 8.64 -20.64 0.00
C CYS A 226 7.19 -20.77 0.49
N ASP A 227 6.21 -20.57 -0.39
CA ASP A 227 4.80 -20.70 -0.06
C ASP A 227 4.49 -22.13 0.45
N ALA A 228 4.99 -23.16 -0.25
CA ALA A 228 4.78 -24.55 0.16
C ALA A 228 5.42 -24.85 1.52
N VAL A 229 6.67 -24.42 1.75
CA VAL A 229 7.36 -24.62 3.03
C VAL A 229 6.69 -23.85 4.15
N ILE A 230 6.30 -22.57 3.93
CA ILE A 230 5.61 -21.76 4.94
C ILE A 230 4.33 -22.48 5.42
N VAL A 231 3.51 -22.96 4.51
CA VAL A 231 2.25 -23.62 4.87
C VAL A 231 2.51 -24.92 5.64
N ARG A 232 3.47 -25.77 5.19
CA ARG A 232 3.86 -27.01 5.89
C ARG A 232 4.33 -26.72 7.31
N VAL A 233 5.25 -25.78 7.47
CA VAL A 233 5.79 -25.38 8.77
C VAL A 233 4.70 -24.86 9.70
N LEU A 234 3.82 -23.98 9.22
CA LEU A 234 2.75 -23.43 10.06
C LEU A 234 1.73 -24.48 10.46
N ARG A 235 1.40 -25.45 9.60
CA ARG A 235 0.58 -26.63 9.97
C ARG A 235 1.24 -27.41 11.10
N LYS A 236 2.52 -27.71 11.01
CA LYS A 236 3.27 -28.42 12.08
C LYS A 236 3.36 -27.62 13.38
N ILE A 237 3.54 -26.32 13.28
CA ILE A 237 3.53 -25.43 14.45
C ILE A 237 2.13 -25.43 15.07
N SER A 238 1.05 -25.39 14.28
CA SER A 238 -0.33 -25.47 14.77
C SER A 238 -0.59 -26.79 15.50
N ASP A 239 -0.18 -27.92 14.92
CA ASP A 239 -0.29 -29.27 15.54
C ASP A 239 0.49 -29.34 16.86
N HIS A 240 1.70 -28.76 16.89
CA HIS A 240 2.50 -28.72 18.11
C HIS A 240 1.79 -27.94 19.22
N TYR A 241 1.20 -26.77 18.90
CA TYR A 241 0.43 -26.01 19.87
C TYR A 241 -0.81 -26.77 20.33
N ALA A 242 -1.55 -27.40 19.44
CA ALA A 242 -2.74 -28.19 19.77
C ALA A 242 -2.44 -29.37 20.69
N THR A 243 -1.29 -30.03 20.50
CA THR A 243 -0.93 -31.25 21.25
C THR A 243 -0.14 -30.98 22.52
N ARG A 244 0.66 -29.94 22.58
CA ARG A 244 1.64 -29.69 23.65
C ARG A 244 1.29 -28.52 24.56
N THR A 245 0.37 -27.66 24.18
CA THR A 245 0.05 -26.46 24.95
C THR A 245 -1.46 -26.34 25.21
N LYS A 246 -1.80 -25.48 26.19
CA LYS A 246 -3.20 -25.13 26.49
C LYS A 246 -3.79 -24.05 25.58
N LYS A 247 -2.94 -23.39 24.78
CA LYS A 247 -3.30 -22.30 23.89
C LYS A 247 -3.10 -22.74 22.46
N THR A 248 -4.01 -22.39 21.59
CA THR A 248 -3.83 -22.58 20.15
C THR A 248 -2.73 -21.68 19.59
N MET A 249 -2.24 -21.97 18.38
CA MET A 249 -1.30 -21.12 17.67
C MET A 249 -1.87 -19.70 17.52
N VAL A 250 -3.13 -19.58 17.15
CA VAL A 250 -3.84 -18.30 17.00
C VAL A 250 -3.91 -17.54 18.33
N GLU A 251 -4.27 -18.19 19.43
CA GLU A 251 -4.26 -17.53 20.75
C GLU A 251 -2.87 -17.07 21.18
N GLN A 252 -1.83 -17.79 20.77
CA GLN A 252 -0.45 -17.43 21.11
C GLN A 252 0.04 -16.22 20.32
N PHE A 253 -0.37 -16.08 19.07
CA PHE A 253 0.07 -14.99 18.20
C PHE A 253 -0.85 -13.77 18.32
N PHE A 254 -2.16 -13.98 18.34
CA PHE A 254 -3.15 -12.90 18.28
C PHE A 254 -3.86 -12.63 19.59
N GLY A 255 -3.55 -13.41 20.65
CA GLY A 255 -4.23 -13.33 21.93
C GLY A 255 -5.62 -13.97 21.90
N LYS A 256 -6.26 -14.00 23.06
CA LYS A 256 -7.63 -14.52 23.16
C LYS A 256 -8.62 -13.53 22.56
N CYS A 257 -9.67 -14.07 21.96
CA CYS A 257 -10.84 -13.31 21.60
C CYS A 257 -11.59 -12.94 22.89
N SER A 258 -11.72 -11.67 23.19
CA SER A 258 -12.28 -11.13 24.43
C SER A 258 -13.19 -9.95 24.18
N GLU A 259 -14.06 -9.66 25.13
CA GLU A 259 -14.98 -8.53 25.07
C GLU A 259 -14.35 -7.27 25.64
N TYR A 260 -14.44 -6.16 24.91
CA TYR A 260 -13.92 -4.85 25.27
C TYR A 260 -15.01 -3.82 25.19
N GLN A 261 -14.97 -2.83 26.10
CA GLN A 261 -15.80 -1.65 25.92
C GLN A 261 -15.37 -0.86 24.69
N THR A 262 -16.34 -0.38 23.93
CA THR A 262 -16.11 0.46 22.76
C THR A 262 -17.13 1.59 22.71
N ARG A 263 -16.84 2.60 21.93
CA ARG A 263 -17.75 3.69 21.64
C ARG A 263 -17.81 3.88 20.14
N LEU A 264 -18.98 3.69 19.55
CA LEU A 264 -19.16 3.94 18.13
C LEU A 264 -19.09 5.46 17.87
N PHE A 265 -18.52 5.82 16.74
CA PHE A 265 -18.26 7.21 16.34
C PHE A 265 -17.41 7.98 17.36
N ASP A 266 -16.53 7.27 18.10
CA ASP A 266 -15.54 7.93 18.94
C ASP A 266 -14.73 8.93 18.09
N THR A 267 -14.41 10.08 18.66
CA THR A 267 -13.80 11.20 17.94
C THR A 267 -14.65 11.86 16.84
N ALA A 268 -15.95 11.58 16.76
CA ALA A 268 -16.89 12.30 15.90
C ALA A 268 -17.96 13.04 16.72
N VAL A 269 -18.61 14.02 16.11
CA VAL A 269 -19.83 14.62 16.66
C VAL A 269 -21.04 13.80 16.23
N PHE A 270 -21.45 12.89 17.09
CA PHE A 270 -22.58 12.00 16.84
C PHE A 270 -23.59 12.06 17.98
N CYS A 271 -24.86 12.26 17.66
CA CYS A 271 -25.97 12.27 18.61
C CYS A 271 -26.74 10.95 18.52
N ASP A 272 -26.57 10.09 19.50
CA ASP A 272 -27.35 8.85 19.59
C ASP A 272 -28.76 9.12 20.08
N PRO A 273 -29.80 9.06 19.22
CA PRO A 273 -31.20 9.24 19.63
C PRO A 273 -31.71 8.03 20.44
N LEU A 274 -31.05 6.88 20.37
CA LEU A 274 -31.48 5.60 20.93
C LEU A 274 -30.67 5.21 22.17
N LYS A 275 -30.44 6.17 23.08
CA LYS A 275 -29.58 6.02 24.28
C LYS A 275 -29.78 4.76 25.13
N LYS A 276 -30.94 4.09 25.04
CA LYS A 276 -31.29 2.91 25.84
C LYS A 276 -31.66 1.70 24.98
N ARG A 277 -30.92 1.45 23.91
CA ARG A 277 -31.19 0.26 23.09
C ARG A 277 -30.38 -0.96 23.56
N ASN A 278 -30.96 -2.12 23.34
CA ASN A 278 -30.26 -3.40 23.45
C ASN A 278 -30.22 -4.05 22.07
N CYS A 279 -29.03 -4.37 21.59
CA CYS A 279 -28.88 -5.01 20.29
C CYS A 279 -27.54 -5.74 20.20
N GLU A 280 -27.49 -6.65 19.26
CA GLU A 280 -26.28 -7.33 18.84
C GLU A 280 -26.13 -7.20 17.33
N TYR A 281 -24.90 -7.11 16.88
CA TYR A 281 -24.54 -7.09 15.47
C TYR A 281 -23.21 -7.84 15.28
N ALA A 282 -23.25 -8.94 14.54
CA ALA A 282 -22.09 -9.72 14.17
C ALA A 282 -21.55 -9.20 12.83
N LEU A 283 -20.35 -8.67 12.81
CA LEU A 283 -19.66 -8.29 11.59
C LEU A 283 -19.06 -9.55 10.92
N ASP A 284 -18.51 -10.43 11.74
CA ASP A 284 -18.09 -11.79 11.42
C ASP A 284 -18.18 -12.69 12.68
N GLU A 285 -17.73 -13.94 12.58
CA GLU A 285 -17.78 -14.89 13.69
C GLU A 285 -16.93 -14.47 14.90
N ARG A 286 -15.93 -13.63 14.72
CA ARG A 286 -14.97 -13.20 15.75
C ARG A 286 -15.19 -11.77 16.22
N ARG A 287 -15.89 -10.97 15.43
CA ARG A 287 -16.13 -9.55 15.70
C ARG A 287 -17.61 -9.28 15.90
N ILE A 288 -18.03 -9.31 17.15
CA ILE A 288 -19.44 -9.15 17.55
C ILE A 288 -19.58 -7.90 18.41
N TYR A 289 -20.43 -7.00 17.95
CA TYR A 289 -20.79 -5.79 18.68
C TYR A 289 -22.07 -6.04 19.49
N ARG A 290 -22.04 -5.69 20.77
CA ARG A 290 -23.21 -5.77 21.65
C ARG A 290 -23.48 -4.42 22.28
N CYS A 291 -24.73 -4.01 22.27
CA CYS A 291 -25.19 -2.80 22.97
C CYS A 291 -26.14 -3.21 24.09
N LYS A 292 -25.80 -2.87 25.33
CA LYS A 292 -26.68 -3.04 26.49
C LYS A 292 -26.90 -1.69 27.14
N ASN A 293 -28.18 -1.23 27.19
CA ASN A 293 -28.56 0.08 27.73
C ASN A 293 -27.76 1.27 27.13
N GLY A 294 -27.39 1.18 25.83
CA GLY A 294 -26.61 2.19 25.14
C GLY A 294 -25.10 2.09 25.34
N LEU A 295 -24.61 1.15 26.12
CA LEU A 295 -23.20 0.87 26.27
C LEU A 295 -22.77 -0.22 25.28
N TRP A 296 -21.80 0.09 24.46
CA TRP A 296 -21.28 -0.81 23.44
C TRP A 296 -20.10 -1.60 23.93
N THR A 297 -20.09 -2.87 23.61
CA THR A 297 -18.94 -3.76 23.72
C THR A 297 -18.63 -4.39 22.38
N ILE A 298 -17.40 -4.79 22.16
CA ILE A 298 -16.93 -5.49 20.97
C ILE A 298 -16.14 -6.72 21.40
N THR A 299 -16.49 -7.86 20.86
CA THR A 299 -15.67 -9.07 20.97
C THR A 299 -14.67 -9.06 19.83
N LYS A 300 -13.37 -9.16 20.11
CA LYS A 300 -12.29 -9.19 19.12
C LYS A 300 -11.01 -9.77 19.70
N HIS A 301 -10.05 -10.11 18.84
CA HIS A 301 -8.70 -10.45 19.28
C HIS A 301 -7.95 -9.24 19.87
N THR A 302 -7.06 -9.51 20.83
CA THR A 302 -6.28 -8.44 21.50
C THR A 302 -5.22 -7.83 20.60
N ALA A 303 -4.69 -8.60 19.63
CA ALA A 303 -3.63 -8.14 18.74
C ALA A 303 -4.08 -6.94 17.89
N PRO A 304 -3.19 -5.98 17.67
CA PRO A 304 -3.47 -4.86 16.79
C PRO A 304 -3.62 -5.33 15.34
N LEU A 305 -4.41 -4.60 14.55
CA LEU A 305 -4.61 -4.81 13.11
C LEU A 305 -3.34 -4.56 12.25
N ARG A 306 -2.19 -4.43 12.88
CA ARG A 306 -0.90 -4.24 12.23
C ARG A 306 -0.10 -5.53 12.30
N SER A 307 0.98 -5.60 11.56
CA SER A 307 1.89 -6.74 11.52
C SER A 307 2.09 -7.40 12.90
N ASN A 308 2.06 -8.74 12.94
CA ASN A 308 2.30 -9.52 14.14
C ASN A 308 3.78 -9.90 14.22
N ALA A 309 4.51 -9.32 15.20
CA ALA A 309 5.95 -9.53 15.33
C ALA A 309 6.32 -11.03 15.44
N LYS A 310 5.57 -11.81 16.22
CA LYS A 310 5.86 -13.25 16.38
C LYS A 310 5.68 -14.03 15.07
N LEU A 311 4.63 -13.72 14.30
CA LEU A 311 4.40 -14.32 13.00
C LEU A 311 5.49 -13.90 12.02
N GLU A 312 5.86 -12.62 12.01
CA GLU A 312 6.94 -12.07 11.18
C GLU A 312 8.30 -12.74 11.51
N ASP A 313 8.61 -12.94 12.79
CA ASP A 313 9.83 -13.60 13.24
C ASP A 313 9.92 -15.06 12.75
N ILE A 314 8.78 -15.78 12.76
CA ILE A 314 8.71 -17.14 12.22
C ILE A 314 8.92 -17.13 10.72
N LEU A 315 8.25 -16.26 9.99
CA LEU A 315 8.36 -16.16 8.54
C LEU A 315 9.79 -15.79 8.11
N LYS A 316 10.46 -14.87 8.80
CA LYS A 316 11.88 -14.55 8.57
C LYS A 316 12.81 -15.72 8.90
N THR A 317 12.50 -16.49 9.95
CA THR A 317 13.29 -17.67 10.29
C THR A 317 13.11 -18.76 9.24
N ILE A 318 11.91 -18.93 8.65
CA ILE A 318 11.68 -19.84 7.54
C ILE A 318 12.53 -19.40 6.32
N ASP A 319 12.49 -18.09 5.98
CA ASP A 319 13.32 -17.53 4.91
C ASP A 319 14.81 -17.78 5.14
N ALA A 320 15.29 -17.57 6.38
CA ALA A 320 16.68 -17.81 6.75
C ALA A 320 17.12 -19.28 6.57
N VAL A 321 16.29 -20.22 7.05
CA VAL A 321 16.56 -21.65 6.91
C VAL A 321 16.49 -22.10 5.45
N MET A 322 15.55 -21.61 4.67
CA MET A 322 15.47 -21.92 3.25
C MET A 322 16.69 -21.41 2.47
N ARG A 323 17.18 -20.22 2.78
CA ARG A 323 18.43 -19.70 2.18
C ARG A 323 19.62 -20.57 2.52
N GLU A 324 19.74 -21.03 3.76
CA GLU A 324 20.79 -21.96 4.21
C GLU A 324 20.73 -23.29 3.45
N GLU A 325 19.53 -23.89 3.34
CA GLU A 325 19.35 -25.19 2.67
C GLU A 325 19.44 -25.13 1.14
N CYS A 326 19.30 -23.94 0.55
CA CYS A 326 19.44 -23.68 -0.89
C CYS A 326 20.81 -23.08 -1.26
N ASP A 327 21.75 -22.96 -0.33
CA ASP A 327 23.08 -22.34 -0.53
C ASP A 327 22.99 -20.92 -1.14
N TYR A 328 21.99 -20.13 -0.71
CA TYR A 328 21.81 -18.79 -1.24
C TYR A 328 22.86 -17.81 -0.70
N LYS A 329 23.44 -16.96 -1.56
CA LYS A 329 24.60 -16.09 -1.26
C LYS A 329 24.42 -15.16 -0.05
N HIS A 330 23.18 -14.75 0.27
CA HIS A 330 22.92 -13.76 1.31
C HIS A 330 22.16 -14.40 2.48
N PRO A 331 22.87 -15.01 3.45
CA PRO A 331 22.23 -15.56 4.64
C PRO A 331 21.69 -14.45 5.53
N ILE A 332 20.55 -14.70 6.17
CA ILE A 332 19.98 -13.82 7.19
C ILE A 332 19.94 -14.52 8.54
N LYS A 333 19.89 -13.74 9.62
CA LYS A 333 19.81 -14.30 10.98
C LYS A 333 18.42 -14.81 11.29
N TYR A 334 18.35 -15.83 12.15
CA TYR A 334 17.09 -16.28 12.71
C TYR A 334 16.57 -15.23 13.68
N GLU A 335 15.28 -14.92 13.59
CA GLU A 335 14.61 -13.96 14.48
C GLU A 335 13.94 -14.66 15.67
N THR A 336 13.62 -15.96 15.55
CA THR A 336 13.08 -16.73 16.67
C THR A 336 14.18 -17.50 17.40
N ASP A 337 14.19 -17.41 18.74
CA ASP A 337 15.13 -18.16 19.62
C ASP A 337 14.54 -19.51 20.05
N THR A 338 13.33 -19.84 19.65
CA THR A 338 12.61 -21.02 20.12
C THR A 338 13.14 -22.28 19.44
N LYS A 339 13.98 -23.05 20.15
CA LYS A 339 14.66 -24.24 19.61
C LYS A 339 13.74 -25.26 18.93
N TRP A 340 12.57 -25.53 19.50
CA TRP A 340 11.64 -26.48 18.89
C TRP A 340 11.03 -25.98 17.59
N MET A 341 10.77 -24.66 17.47
CA MET A 341 10.28 -24.04 16.21
C MET A 341 11.35 -24.14 15.13
N ILE A 342 12.60 -23.75 15.43
CA ILE A 342 13.72 -23.87 14.49
C ILE A 342 13.88 -25.31 14.01
N LYS A 343 13.75 -26.28 14.92
CA LYS A 343 13.80 -27.71 14.57
C LYS A 343 12.71 -28.09 13.56
N ILE A 344 11.44 -27.72 13.84
CA ILE A 344 10.33 -27.99 12.91
C ILE A 344 10.58 -27.30 11.55
N ILE A 345 10.99 -26.04 11.56
CA ILE A 345 11.27 -25.29 10.33
C ILE A 345 12.31 -26.03 9.49
N ARG A 346 13.41 -26.45 10.09
CA ARG A 346 14.48 -27.15 9.38
C ARG A 346 14.03 -28.52 8.86
N GLU A 347 13.36 -29.31 9.68
CA GLU A 347 12.85 -30.63 9.30
C GLU A 347 11.88 -30.57 8.12
N GLU A 348 10.91 -29.64 8.15
CA GLU A 348 9.93 -29.48 7.07
C GLU A 348 10.57 -28.92 5.79
N THR A 349 11.53 -28.01 5.92
CA THR A 349 12.27 -27.46 4.77
C THR A 349 13.07 -28.56 4.07
N GLN A 350 13.83 -29.33 4.82
CA GLN A 350 14.63 -30.45 4.28
C GLN A 350 13.75 -31.53 3.65
N SER A 351 12.63 -31.88 4.30
CA SER A 351 11.65 -32.85 3.76
C SER A 351 11.09 -32.36 2.42
N TYR A 352 10.67 -31.11 2.35
CA TYR A 352 10.14 -30.52 1.10
C TYR A 352 11.17 -30.54 -0.02
N LEU A 353 12.39 -30.08 0.24
CA LEU A 353 13.46 -30.05 -0.76
C LEU A 353 13.86 -31.45 -1.24
N ALA A 354 13.88 -32.44 -0.32
CA ALA A 354 14.14 -33.84 -0.68
C ALA A 354 13.01 -34.41 -1.58
N GLU A 355 11.74 -34.15 -1.25
CA GLU A 355 10.59 -34.56 -2.06
C GLU A 355 10.62 -33.91 -3.45
N LYS A 356 10.98 -32.61 -3.53
CA LYS A 356 11.13 -31.89 -4.79
C LYS A 356 12.21 -32.50 -5.67
N LYS A 357 13.41 -32.70 -5.12
CA LYS A 357 14.53 -33.37 -5.82
C LYS A 357 14.15 -34.77 -6.29
N ALA A 358 13.45 -35.56 -5.47
CA ALA A 358 12.97 -36.89 -5.86
C ALA A 358 11.93 -36.85 -6.99
N THR A 359 11.08 -35.83 -7.01
CA THR A 359 10.07 -35.64 -8.05
C THR A 359 10.71 -35.19 -9.37
N GLU A 360 11.68 -34.30 -9.31
CA GLU A 360 12.45 -33.84 -10.46
C GLU A 360 13.30 -34.98 -11.05
N ALA A 361 13.94 -35.79 -10.20
CA ALA A 361 14.69 -36.98 -10.61
C ALA A 361 13.79 -38.00 -11.34
N LYS A 362 12.53 -38.16 -10.90
CA LYS A 362 11.56 -39.02 -11.61
C LYS A 362 11.12 -38.48 -12.97
N LYS A 363 11.12 -37.16 -13.18
CA LYS A 363 10.82 -36.52 -14.47
C LYS A 363 11.93 -36.71 -15.49
N ILE A 364 13.17 -36.95 -15.05
CA ILE A 364 14.38 -37.13 -15.90
C ILE A 364 14.62 -38.62 -16.18
N ILE A 365 13.65 -39.52 -16.06
CA ILE A 365 13.81 -40.88 -16.57
C ILE A 365 13.81 -40.81 -18.09
N ILE A 366 15.00 -40.67 -18.66
CA ILE A 366 15.24 -40.86 -20.11
C ILE A 366 14.95 -42.34 -20.37
N ASP A 367 13.93 -42.62 -21.15
CA ASP A 367 13.67 -43.99 -21.64
C ASP A 367 14.78 -44.39 -22.63
N TYR A 368 15.84 -44.99 -22.08
CA TYR A 368 16.97 -45.46 -22.88
C TYR A 368 16.55 -46.52 -23.93
N SER A 369 15.40 -47.17 -23.77
CA SER A 369 14.85 -48.09 -24.77
C SER A 369 14.43 -47.38 -26.06
N MET A 370 13.91 -46.16 -25.94
CA MET A 370 13.60 -45.28 -27.08
C MET A 370 14.85 -44.73 -27.76
N LEU A 371 15.92 -44.43 -27.02
CA LEU A 371 17.19 -43.94 -27.56
C LEU A 371 17.89 -44.97 -28.46
N SER A 372 17.85 -46.24 -28.12
CA SER A 372 18.42 -47.30 -28.94
C SER A 372 17.65 -47.48 -30.27
N ARG A 373 16.31 -47.33 -30.19
CA ARG A 373 15.45 -47.38 -31.39
C ARG A 373 15.63 -46.16 -32.29
N ILE A 374 15.72 -44.95 -31.73
CA ILE A 374 16.01 -43.73 -32.51
C ILE A 374 17.38 -43.77 -33.12
N ARG A 375 18.39 -44.32 -32.47
CA ARG A 375 19.72 -44.54 -33.07
C ARG A 375 19.71 -45.55 -34.19
N GLN A 376 18.97 -46.65 -34.08
CA GLN A 376 18.77 -47.61 -35.15
C GLN A 376 18.03 -47.02 -36.35
N GLU A 377 16.92 -46.28 -36.09
CA GLU A 377 16.14 -45.60 -37.14
C GLU A 377 16.99 -44.50 -37.83
N ALA A 378 17.82 -43.77 -37.08
CA ALA A 378 18.76 -42.79 -37.63
C ALA A 378 19.84 -43.45 -38.49
N ALA A 379 20.42 -44.60 -38.06
CA ALA A 379 21.41 -45.36 -38.82
C ALA A 379 20.81 -45.90 -40.13
N VAL A 380 19.61 -46.46 -40.09
CA VAL A 380 18.86 -46.92 -41.27
C VAL A 380 18.53 -45.77 -42.24
N THR A 381 18.25 -44.59 -41.68
CA THR A 381 17.97 -43.38 -42.51
C THR A 381 19.25 -42.86 -43.13
N GLN A 382 20.36 -42.89 -42.39
CA GLN A 382 21.69 -42.51 -42.90
C GLN A 382 22.19 -43.46 -43.99
N GLU A 383 21.94 -44.77 -43.83
CA GLU A 383 22.28 -45.79 -44.83
C GLU A 383 21.42 -45.67 -46.11
N LYS A 384 20.18 -45.20 -45.99
CA LYS A 384 19.26 -44.89 -47.13
C LYS A 384 19.58 -43.57 -47.83
N LEU A 385 20.28 -42.67 -47.17
CA LEU A 385 20.66 -41.35 -47.72
C LEU A 385 22.08 -41.34 -48.27
N THR A 386 22.91 -42.34 -48.01
CA THR A 386 24.17 -42.60 -48.71
C THR A 386 23.84 -43.31 -50.03
N VAL A 387 23.36 -42.55 -51.02
CA VAL A 387 23.35 -42.97 -52.40
C VAL A 387 24.74 -42.68 -52.96
N ASP A 388 25.39 -43.68 -53.57
CA ASP A 388 26.64 -43.50 -54.28
C ASP A 388 26.44 -42.39 -55.34
N GLU A 389 26.97 -41.21 -55.05
CA GLU A 389 27.10 -40.16 -56.06
C GLU A 389 28.43 -40.46 -56.80
N ASP A 390 28.30 -40.97 -58.01
CA ASP A 390 29.35 -40.96 -58.99
C ASP A 390 29.86 -39.52 -59.17
N ILE A 391 31.15 -39.35 -58.90
CA ILE A 391 31.85 -38.07 -59.00
C ILE A 391 31.96 -37.71 -60.49
N GLU A 392 31.10 -36.88 -61.00
CA GLU A 392 31.38 -36.11 -62.21
C GLU A 392 32.02 -34.79 -61.84
N GLU A 393 33.32 -34.69 -62.19
CA GLU A 393 34.09 -33.44 -62.07
C GLU A 393 33.46 -32.35 -62.95
N LEU A 394 33.00 -31.27 -62.33
CA LEU A 394 32.68 -30.01 -62.99
C LEU A 394 33.69 -28.93 -62.64
N PRO A 395 34.07 -28.07 -63.60
CA PRO A 395 35.27 -27.27 -63.55
C PRO A 395 35.17 -26.05 -62.62
N ILE A 396 36.31 -25.73 -62.06
CA ILE A 396 36.62 -24.56 -61.24
C ILE A 396 36.25 -23.30 -62.02
N LEU A 397 35.32 -22.52 -61.48
CA LEU A 397 35.10 -21.13 -61.87
C LEU A 397 35.75 -20.19 -60.89
N GLU A 398 36.69 -19.44 -61.45
CA GLU A 398 37.58 -18.48 -60.82
C GLU A 398 36.82 -17.39 -60.09
N GLN A 399 37.48 -16.95 -59.05
CA GLN A 399 37.23 -15.79 -58.22
C GLN A 399 36.91 -14.53 -59.02
N ILE A 400 35.86 -13.83 -58.59
CA ILE A 400 35.72 -12.39 -58.84
C ILE A 400 35.79 -11.69 -57.53
N THR A 401 36.98 -11.16 -57.25
CA THR A 401 37.24 -10.14 -56.26
C THR A 401 37.01 -8.78 -56.91
N GLU A 402 36.02 -8.05 -56.45
CA GLU A 402 36.04 -6.60 -56.66
C GLU A 402 36.02 -5.89 -55.27
N PRO A 403 36.83 -4.86 -55.11
CA PRO A 403 37.05 -4.21 -53.83
C PRO A 403 36.07 -3.04 -53.67
N LEU A 404 35.44 -2.96 -52.50
CA LEU A 404 34.72 -1.77 -52.02
C LEU A 404 35.70 -0.68 -51.59
N PRO A 405 35.36 0.58 -51.86
CA PRO A 405 36.28 1.70 -51.69
C PRO A 405 36.47 2.08 -50.24
N ARG A 406 37.73 2.36 -49.89
CA ARG A 406 38.13 3.03 -48.64
C ARG A 406 37.53 4.45 -48.63
N ALA A 407 36.83 4.78 -47.54
CA ALA A 407 36.62 6.15 -47.11
C ALA A 407 37.39 6.40 -45.81
N SER A 408 38.20 7.41 -45.91
CA SER A 408 39.10 8.09 -45.00
C SER A 408 38.66 8.25 -43.55
N GLU A 409 39.55 7.89 -42.71
CA GLU A 409 40.27 8.57 -41.61
C GLU A 409 39.54 9.67 -40.82
N ASP A 410 39.64 9.45 -39.55
CA ASP A 410 39.86 10.31 -38.38
C ASP A 410 38.70 10.51 -37.45
N LEU A 411 38.68 9.61 -36.43
CA LEU A 411 38.50 10.00 -35.04
C LEU A 411 38.81 8.76 -34.17
N HIS A 412 39.92 8.77 -33.48
CA HIS A 412 40.32 7.74 -32.55
C HIS A 412 39.31 7.59 -31.42
N PRO A 413 38.76 6.40 -31.15
CA PRO A 413 38.13 6.09 -29.89
C PRO A 413 39.18 5.94 -28.80
N PRO A 414 38.90 6.31 -27.53
CA PRO A 414 39.81 6.03 -26.43
C PRO A 414 39.94 4.52 -26.26
N GLN A 415 41.17 4.08 -26.11
CA GLN A 415 41.57 2.69 -25.94
C GLN A 415 40.87 2.12 -24.70
N SER A 416 40.19 0.99 -24.88
CA SER A 416 39.74 0.14 -23.79
C SER A 416 40.95 -0.38 -23.03
N SER A 417 40.96 -0.24 -21.71
CA SER A 417 41.91 -0.93 -20.84
C SER A 417 41.77 -2.45 -21.03
N GLU A 418 42.87 -3.19 -21.00
CA GLU A 418 42.96 -4.61 -21.34
C GLU A 418 42.14 -5.56 -20.40
N ASP A 419 41.42 -5.02 -19.39
CA ASP A 419 40.71 -5.80 -18.38
C ASP A 419 39.15 -5.72 -18.48
N CYS A 420 38.56 -4.99 -19.44
CA CYS A 420 37.09 -4.88 -19.55
C CYS A 420 36.56 -5.82 -20.65
N PRO A 421 35.64 -6.76 -20.33
CA PRO A 421 35.15 -7.74 -21.31
C PRO A 421 34.15 -7.15 -22.34
N LEU A 422 33.76 -5.86 -22.21
CA LEU A 422 32.77 -5.21 -23.04
C LEU A 422 33.33 -4.76 -24.38
N THR A 423 32.51 -4.85 -25.44
CA THR A 423 32.85 -4.24 -26.76
C THR A 423 32.75 -2.72 -26.70
N ALA A 424 33.39 -2.03 -27.64
CA ALA A 424 33.39 -0.57 -27.67
C ALA A 424 31.97 0.06 -27.63
N PRO A 425 30.92 -0.41 -28.37
CA PRO A 425 29.57 0.12 -28.27
C PRO A 425 28.87 -0.23 -26.94
N GLU A 426 29.12 -1.40 -26.37
CA GLU A 426 28.60 -1.79 -25.06
C GLU A 426 29.19 -0.95 -23.93
N TYR A 427 30.51 -0.75 -23.96
CA TYR A 427 31.21 0.12 -23.02
C TYR A 427 30.70 1.57 -23.10
N ARG A 428 30.49 2.08 -24.33
CA ARG A 428 29.95 3.42 -24.55
C ARG A 428 28.54 3.54 -24.04
N LEU A 429 27.69 2.52 -24.22
CA LEU A 429 26.33 2.49 -23.67
C LEU A 429 26.36 2.52 -22.14
N LEU A 430 27.14 1.63 -21.53
CA LEU A 430 27.27 1.56 -20.08
C LEU A 430 27.72 2.90 -19.47
N ARG A 431 28.69 3.53 -20.09
CA ARG A 431 29.17 4.85 -19.68
C ARG A 431 28.09 5.93 -19.83
N CYS A 432 27.36 5.98 -20.95
CA CYS A 432 26.26 6.93 -21.12
C CYS A 432 25.17 6.76 -20.04
N LEU A 433 24.88 5.53 -19.64
CA LEU A 433 23.89 5.25 -18.58
C LEU A 433 24.41 5.66 -17.19
N LEU A 434 25.69 5.43 -16.89
CA LEU A 434 26.31 5.82 -15.61
C LEU A 434 26.39 7.34 -15.39
N TYR A 435 26.59 8.09 -16.47
CA TYR A 435 26.76 9.55 -16.40
C TYR A 435 25.57 10.33 -16.97
N GLU A 436 24.42 9.66 -17.16
CA GLU A 436 23.18 10.25 -17.69
C GLU A 436 23.34 10.98 -19.04
N GLU A 437 24.24 10.47 -19.88
CA GLU A 437 24.49 11.03 -21.23
C GLU A 437 23.46 10.52 -22.25
N SER A 438 23.29 11.25 -23.37
CA SER A 438 22.32 10.88 -24.40
C SER A 438 22.72 9.60 -25.15
N ILE A 439 21.77 8.67 -25.30
CA ILE A 439 21.92 7.40 -26.04
C ILE A 439 21.40 7.46 -27.48
N SER A 440 21.15 8.66 -28.03
CA SER A 440 20.60 8.85 -29.40
C SER A 440 21.53 8.33 -30.51
N TRP A 441 22.82 8.13 -30.22
CA TRP A 441 23.81 7.57 -31.14
C TRP A 441 23.51 6.10 -31.52
N ILE A 442 22.83 5.34 -30.68
CA ILE A 442 22.52 3.92 -30.90
C ILE A 442 21.72 3.76 -32.21
N GLN A 443 20.68 4.55 -32.40
CA GLN A 443 19.84 4.52 -33.58
C GLN A 443 20.57 5.07 -34.81
N SER A 444 21.40 6.11 -34.65
CA SER A 444 22.15 6.73 -35.74
C SER A 444 23.26 5.84 -36.27
N GLU A 445 23.84 4.99 -35.45
CA GLU A 445 24.90 4.03 -35.81
C GLU A 445 24.35 2.64 -36.16
N GLY A 446 23.01 2.43 -36.13
CA GLY A 446 22.34 1.19 -36.57
C GLY A 446 22.36 0.06 -35.55
N TYR A 447 22.64 0.34 -34.27
CA TYR A 447 22.58 -0.66 -33.22
C TYR A 447 21.16 -0.85 -32.68
N LEU A 448 20.87 -2.05 -32.19
CA LEU A 448 19.66 -2.35 -31.44
C LEU A 448 19.98 -2.27 -29.94
N LEU A 449 19.24 -1.42 -29.23
CA LEU A 449 19.45 -1.18 -27.81
C LEU A 449 19.33 -2.46 -26.96
N SER A 450 18.35 -3.32 -27.26
CA SER A 450 18.17 -4.61 -26.58
C SER A 450 19.38 -5.54 -26.72
N VAL A 451 20.00 -5.58 -27.92
CA VAL A 451 21.17 -6.43 -28.17
C VAL A 451 22.38 -5.94 -27.38
N LEU A 452 22.55 -4.62 -27.23
CA LEU A 452 23.62 -4.06 -26.42
C LEU A 452 23.39 -4.29 -24.92
N VAL A 453 22.16 -4.18 -24.46
CA VAL A 453 21.76 -4.46 -23.06
C VAL A 453 22.01 -5.94 -22.72
N ASP A 454 21.54 -6.85 -23.59
CA ASP A 454 21.76 -8.28 -23.43
C ASP A 454 23.25 -8.63 -23.44
N GLY A 455 24.02 -8.02 -24.35
CA GLY A 455 25.47 -8.23 -24.45
C GLY A 455 26.24 -7.75 -23.21
N ILE A 456 25.84 -6.62 -22.61
CA ILE A 456 26.42 -6.13 -21.35
C ILE A 456 26.09 -7.09 -20.22
N ASN A 457 24.82 -7.46 -20.06
CA ASN A 457 24.39 -8.37 -19.00
C ASN A 457 25.07 -9.74 -19.11
N GLU A 458 25.19 -10.30 -20.32
CA GLU A 458 25.85 -11.59 -20.54
C GLU A 458 27.34 -11.55 -20.17
N LYS A 459 28.06 -10.50 -20.58
CA LYS A 459 29.49 -10.39 -20.35
C LYS A 459 29.89 -10.03 -18.92
N LEU A 460 29.02 -9.28 -18.24
CA LEU A 460 29.23 -8.91 -16.84
C LEU A 460 28.61 -9.91 -15.86
N TYR A 461 27.85 -10.90 -16.37
CA TYR A 461 27.23 -11.91 -15.52
C TYR A 461 28.23 -12.68 -14.67
N ASP A 462 29.40 -13.05 -15.22
CA ASP A 462 30.44 -13.78 -14.49
C ASP A 462 31.08 -12.94 -13.36
N THR A 463 31.02 -11.60 -13.47
CA THR A 463 31.60 -10.68 -12.49
C THR A 463 30.57 -10.35 -11.40
N PHE A 464 29.32 -10.05 -11.78
CA PHE A 464 28.27 -9.62 -10.84
C PHE A 464 27.31 -10.74 -10.45
N MET A 465 27.31 -11.85 -11.20
CA MET A 465 26.41 -13.01 -11.05
C MET A 465 24.92 -12.65 -11.11
N ASP A 466 24.63 -11.51 -11.73
CA ASP A 466 23.29 -10.98 -11.94
C ASP A 466 23.30 -10.04 -13.16
N SER A 467 22.12 -9.66 -13.64
CA SER A 467 21.99 -8.61 -14.66
C SER A 467 22.29 -7.26 -14.02
N VAL A 468 23.09 -6.45 -14.68
CA VAL A 468 23.46 -5.09 -14.24
C VAL A 468 22.53 -4.03 -14.83
N LEU A 469 21.81 -4.38 -15.90
CA LEU A 469 20.81 -3.55 -16.59
C LEU A 469 19.45 -4.26 -16.60
N ASP A 470 18.40 -3.49 -16.40
CA ASP A 470 17.00 -3.91 -16.51
C ASP A 470 16.54 -3.90 -18.00
N ASP A 471 15.40 -4.52 -18.32
CA ASP A 471 14.76 -4.57 -19.65
C ASP A 471 14.43 -3.17 -20.22
N SER A 472 14.23 -2.18 -19.37
CA SER A 472 14.14 -0.76 -19.72
C SER A 472 15.47 -0.08 -19.39
N PRO A 473 16.47 0.00 -20.24
CA PRO A 473 17.90 0.17 -19.99
C PRO A 473 18.24 1.10 -18.82
N ALA A 474 17.87 0.68 -17.64
CA ALA A 474 18.15 1.36 -16.38
C ALA A 474 19.19 0.55 -15.60
N LEU A 475 20.16 1.23 -15.01
CA LEU A 475 21.15 0.61 -14.15
C LEU A 475 20.50 0.15 -12.83
N ILE A 476 20.84 -1.05 -12.39
CA ILE A 476 20.43 -1.55 -11.08
C ILE A 476 21.25 -0.84 -10.01
N GLU A 477 20.56 -0.14 -9.09
CA GLU A 477 21.19 0.73 -8.08
C GLU A 477 22.29 0.04 -7.26
N ASP A 478 22.14 -1.26 -7.01
CA ASP A 478 23.05 -2.05 -6.19
C ASP A 478 24.47 -2.21 -6.82
N TYR A 479 24.62 -2.00 -8.13
CA TYR A 479 25.87 -2.20 -8.87
C TYR A 479 26.50 -0.91 -9.40
N ILE A 480 25.89 0.25 -9.17
CA ILE A 480 26.35 1.53 -9.74
C ILE A 480 27.76 1.91 -9.28
N GLU A 481 28.11 1.67 -8.00
CA GLU A 481 29.42 2.00 -7.46
C GLU A 481 30.51 1.10 -8.08
N ASP A 482 30.27 -0.20 -8.14
CA ASP A 482 31.21 -1.18 -8.72
C ASP A 482 31.39 -0.97 -10.24
N LEU A 483 30.30 -0.62 -10.95
CA LEU A 483 30.35 -0.30 -12.38
C LEU A 483 31.11 1.00 -12.67
N LYS A 484 31.04 2.00 -11.79
CA LYS A 484 31.82 3.23 -11.89
C LYS A 484 33.32 2.94 -11.72
N GLU A 485 33.69 2.15 -10.72
CA GLU A 485 35.09 1.72 -10.54
C GLU A 485 35.61 0.99 -11.76
N MET A 486 34.81 0.13 -12.40
CA MET A 486 35.17 -0.61 -13.60
C MET A 486 35.32 0.28 -14.85
N VAL A 487 34.58 1.38 -14.95
CA VAL A 487 34.59 2.31 -16.08
C VAL A 487 35.67 3.42 -15.91
N GLU A 488 36.08 3.71 -14.68
CA GLU A 488 37.12 4.71 -14.37
C GLU A 488 38.56 4.12 -14.40
N LEU A 489 38.70 2.78 -14.39
CA LEU A 489 39.97 2.06 -14.59
C LEU A 489 40.29 1.92 -16.10
#